data_c847e0043b41040797f1a2d433d8f610
#
_entry.id   c847e0043b41040797f1a2d433d8f610
#
_cell.length_a   1.000
_cell.length_b   1.000
_cell.length_c   1.000
_cell.angle_alpha   90.00
_cell.angle_beta   90.00
_cell.angle_gamma   90.00
#
_symmetry.space_group_name_H-M   'P 1'
#
loop_
_entity.id
_entity.type
_entity.pdbx_description
1 polymer ?
#
loop_
_entity_poly.entity_id
_entity_poly.type
_entity_poly.pdbx_seq_one_letter_code
_entity_poly.pdbx_strand_id
1 'polypeptide(L)'
;RVALSAEFDLNDVVTEMLPNSYTVAARIPEGAPQSRPIMRAHKAREQGVVTMTIVQPSTPLASLATIPFTHERVLISTGSRSGLTISVAVHSSRLGQALGGARMWQYENWTDAVADSLRLSAAMTLKNAAAGLNRGGGKSVIHLPIGTVLTDAQKRDAMLDLGDAIESLGGVYMTAEDVGTSAEMMAIVAERTDHVCGLPADRGGVGEPADATAAGVYASIRSTLFALFGSEDVAGRHFVISGLGQVGGRLASMLASAGAELTVTDVNLAKKDFALLLGARWVDVADAHRVRADLFVPCGLGGVLTDQVIGELGSRAVVGAANNQLANHDGARELDARGILWAPDFVVNAGGVIYLDMASRPDADQKVIDARVATIGDTVTKIFEDARELGITTLEAAERLAAARLDATV
;
A
#
# COMPACT_ATOMS: atom_id res chain seq x y z
N ARG A 1 1.47 -12.90 25.20
CA ARG A 1 2.29 -14.13 25.04
C ARG A 1 1.33 -15.30 25.15
N VAL A 2 0.97 -15.91 24.04
CA VAL A 2 0.40 -17.27 24.05
C VAL A 2 1.53 -18.17 23.62
N ALA A 3 2.08 -18.93 24.58
CA ALA A 3 2.97 -20.03 24.26
C ALA A 3 2.07 -21.15 23.69
N LEU A 4 2.07 -21.33 22.40
CA LEU A 4 1.54 -22.52 21.75
C LEU A 4 2.63 -23.60 21.83
N SER A 5 2.62 -24.38 22.90
CA SER A 5 3.34 -25.65 23.00
C SER A 5 2.37 -26.81 22.74
N ALA A 6 1.88 -26.90 21.53
CA ALA A 6 1.28 -28.12 21.00
C ALA A 6 1.77 -28.27 19.56
N GLU A 7 2.35 -29.42 19.25
CA GLU A 7 2.70 -29.80 17.89
C GLU A 7 1.41 -29.84 17.05
N PHE A 8 1.28 -28.88 16.15
CA PHE A 8 0.23 -28.89 15.16
C PHE A 8 0.75 -29.58 13.90
N ASP A 9 0.01 -30.57 13.41
CA ASP A 9 0.26 -31.16 12.10
C ASP A 9 -0.16 -30.16 11.03
N LEU A 10 0.81 -29.63 10.28
CA LEU A 10 0.61 -28.64 9.21
C LEU A 10 -0.21 -29.16 8.03
N ASN A 11 -0.48 -30.46 7.96
CA ASN A 11 -1.30 -31.07 6.91
C ASN A 11 -2.81 -30.83 7.10
N ASP A 12 -3.24 -30.37 8.28
CA ASP A 12 -4.66 -30.06 8.58
C ASP A 12 -5.00 -28.57 8.41
N VAL A 13 -4.12 -27.75 7.83
CA VAL A 13 -4.34 -26.34 7.60
C VAL A 13 -4.99 -26.13 6.23
N VAL A 14 -6.27 -25.80 6.20
CA VAL A 14 -6.97 -25.37 4.98
C VAL A 14 -6.92 -23.85 4.91
N THR A 15 -6.22 -23.32 3.90
CA THR A 15 -6.17 -21.87 3.63
C THR A 15 -7.13 -21.55 2.50
N GLU A 16 -8.28 -20.96 2.81
CA GLU A 16 -9.14 -20.34 1.80
C GLU A 16 -8.74 -18.89 1.61
N MET A 17 -8.31 -18.55 0.39
CA MET A 17 -8.06 -17.17 0.02
C MET A 17 -9.38 -16.51 -0.37
N LEU A 18 -9.93 -15.71 0.53
CA LEU A 18 -10.90 -14.69 0.15
C LEU A 18 -10.12 -13.45 -0.32
N PRO A 19 -10.60 -12.73 -1.36
CA PRO A 19 -9.96 -11.47 -1.75
C PRO A 19 -9.95 -10.53 -0.54
N ASN A 20 -8.76 -10.19 -0.07
CA ASN A 20 -8.50 -9.23 1.02
C ASN A 20 -8.73 -9.69 2.48
N SER A 21 -8.86 -11.00 2.74
CA SER A 21 -8.76 -11.55 4.10
C SER A 21 -8.08 -12.92 4.08
N TYR A 22 -7.33 -13.24 5.15
CA TYR A 22 -6.73 -14.55 5.32
C TYR A 22 -7.51 -15.30 6.39
N THR A 23 -8.09 -16.43 6.02
CA THR A 23 -8.73 -17.34 6.98
C THR A 23 -7.77 -18.50 7.21
N VAL A 24 -7.30 -18.66 8.44
CA VAL A 24 -6.53 -19.84 8.85
C VAL A 24 -7.44 -20.71 9.70
N ALA A 25 -7.75 -21.89 9.20
CA ALA A 25 -8.50 -22.90 9.94
C ALA A 25 -7.51 -23.93 10.53
N ALA A 26 -7.51 -24.11 11.84
CA ALA A 26 -6.74 -25.15 12.53
C ALA A 26 -7.67 -26.01 13.37
N ARG A 27 -7.50 -27.35 13.34
CA ARG A 27 -8.20 -28.25 14.26
C ARG A 27 -7.61 -28.13 15.65
N ILE A 28 -8.47 -27.91 16.65
CA ILE A 28 -8.09 -27.94 18.06
C ILE A 28 -8.50 -29.30 18.65
N PRO A 29 -7.57 -30.02 19.33
CA PRO A 29 -7.93 -31.22 20.03
C PRO A 29 -8.98 -30.98 21.12
N GLU A 30 -9.93 -31.89 21.29
CA GLU A 30 -10.88 -31.84 22.39
C GLU A 30 -10.17 -31.88 23.73
N GLY A 31 -10.33 -30.83 24.57
CA GLY A 31 -9.78 -30.77 25.92
C GLY A 31 -8.79 -29.64 26.21
N ALA A 32 -8.49 -28.75 25.28
CA ALA A 32 -7.58 -27.64 25.52
C ALA A 32 -8.20 -26.56 26.46
N PRO A 33 -7.43 -26.03 27.46
CA PRO A 33 -7.92 -25.06 28.42
C PRO A 33 -8.23 -23.70 27.76
N GLN A 34 -9.37 -23.11 28.11
CA GLN A 34 -9.82 -21.82 27.62
C GLN A 34 -9.08 -20.68 28.34
N SER A 35 -8.05 -20.12 27.73
CA SER A 35 -7.51 -18.82 28.15
C SER A 35 -8.21 -17.69 27.41
N ARG A 36 -8.49 -16.57 28.11
CA ARG A 36 -9.22 -15.41 27.58
C ARG A 36 -8.44 -14.77 26.44
N PRO A 37 -9.04 -14.61 25.24
CA PRO A 37 -8.39 -13.94 24.13
C PRO A 37 -8.82 -12.47 24.04
N ILE A 38 -7.86 -11.64 23.65
CA ILE A 38 -8.09 -10.28 23.15
C ILE A 38 -8.51 -10.31 21.65
N MET A 39 -8.81 -11.50 21.11
CA MET A 39 -9.28 -11.67 19.74
C MET A 39 -10.73 -12.17 19.73
N ARG A 40 -11.60 -11.54 18.96
CA ARG A 40 -12.96 -12.04 18.72
C ARG A 40 -12.88 -13.27 17.82
N ALA A 41 -13.05 -14.45 18.40
CA ALA A 41 -13.25 -15.68 17.64
C ALA A 41 -14.75 -15.94 17.48
N HIS A 42 -15.24 -16.02 16.25
CA HIS A 42 -16.58 -16.55 15.99
C HIS A 42 -16.52 -18.08 16.01
N LYS A 43 -17.23 -18.68 16.95
CA LYS A 43 -17.30 -20.14 17.10
C LYS A 43 -18.41 -20.68 16.17
N ALA A 44 -18.03 -21.14 14.99
CA ALA A 44 -18.91 -22.03 14.23
C ALA A 44 -18.82 -23.43 14.86
N ARG A 45 -19.92 -23.90 15.44
CA ARG A 45 -20.04 -25.23 16.03
C ARG A 45 -20.50 -26.19 14.95
N GLU A 46 -19.56 -26.72 14.16
CA GLU A 46 -19.67 -28.03 13.52
C GLU A 46 -18.25 -28.46 13.11
N GLN A 47 -17.82 -29.59 13.59
CA GLN A 47 -16.58 -30.30 13.22
C GLN A 47 -15.23 -29.81 13.79
N GLY A 48 -15.13 -29.16 14.97
CA GLY A 48 -13.86 -28.91 15.63
C GLY A 48 -12.88 -27.98 14.88
N VAL A 49 -13.35 -27.22 13.92
CA VAL A 49 -12.58 -26.23 13.16
C VAL A 49 -12.79 -24.84 13.77
N VAL A 50 -11.72 -24.18 14.21
CA VAL A 50 -11.73 -22.79 14.61
C VAL A 50 -11.23 -21.95 13.45
N THR A 51 -12.12 -21.20 12.84
CA THR A 51 -11.76 -20.21 11.83
C THR A 51 -11.27 -18.95 12.53
N MET A 52 -9.98 -18.64 12.41
CA MET A 52 -9.41 -17.38 12.86
C MET A 52 -9.37 -16.42 11.68
N THR A 53 -10.24 -15.42 11.70
CA THR A 53 -10.13 -14.30 10.77
C THR A 53 -9.16 -13.29 11.39
N ILE A 54 -7.98 -13.14 10.81
CA ILE A 54 -7.07 -12.05 11.16
C ILE A 54 -7.63 -10.80 10.46
N VAL A 55 -8.49 -10.08 11.17
CA VAL A 55 -8.80 -8.71 10.79
C VAL A 55 -7.57 -7.90 11.17
N GLN A 56 -6.93 -7.26 10.20
CA GLN A 56 -5.94 -6.23 10.58
C GLN A 56 -6.61 -5.29 11.57
N PRO A 57 -5.97 -4.94 12.71
CA PRO A 57 -6.47 -3.87 13.52
C PRO A 57 -6.50 -2.64 12.61
N SER A 58 -7.69 -2.28 12.10
CA SER A 58 -7.91 -0.90 11.70
C SER A 58 -7.54 -0.11 12.95
N THR A 59 -6.51 0.72 12.88
CA THR A 59 -6.31 1.78 13.87
C THR A 59 -7.71 2.33 14.14
N PRO A 60 -8.19 2.40 15.41
CA PRO A 60 -9.51 2.91 15.68
C PRO A 60 -9.60 4.24 14.97
N LEU A 61 -10.30 4.30 13.83
CA LEU A 61 -10.42 5.53 13.08
C LEU A 61 -11.10 6.50 14.04
N ALA A 62 -10.40 7.58 14.35
CA ALA A 62 -10.94 8.65 15.14
C ALA A 62 -12.31 8.99 14.54
N SER A 63 -13.30 9.26 15.40
CA SER A 63 -14.62 9.65 14.91
C SER A 63 -14.44 10.82 13.92
N LEU A 64 -15.32 10.94 12.91
CA LEU A 64 -15.26 12.05 11.95
C LEU A 64 -15.11 13.42 12.64
N ALA A 65 -15.61 13.57 13.86
CA ALA A 65 -15.50 14.78 14.66
C ALA A 65 -14.07 15.13 15.10
N THR A 66 -13.14 14.19 15.07
CA THR A 66 -11.74 14.42 15.49
C THR A 66 -10.78 14.58 14.32
N ILE A 67 -11.23 14.37 13.06
CA ILE A 67 -10.43 14.57 11.86
C ILE A 67 -10.52 16.04 11.46
N PRO A 68 -9.41 16.79 11.38
CA PRO A 68 -9.42 18.15 10.86
C PRO A 68 -10.00 18.16 9.42
N PHE A 69 -11.04 18.97 9.18
CA PHE A 69 -11.61 19.08 7.85
C PHE A 69 -10.81 20.09 7.04
N THR A 70 -9.92 19.60 6.20
CA THR A 70 -9.03 20.40 5.33
C THR A 70 -9.32 20.21 3.85
N HIS A 71 -10.39 19.48 3.52
CA HIS A 71 -10.72 19.08 2.16
C HIS A 71 -11.48 20.17 1.40
N GLU A 72 -11.19 20.27 0.12
CA GLU A 72 -11.93 21.19 -0.78
C GLU A 72 -13.36 20.68 -1.03
N ARG A 73 -13.53 19.35 -1.20
CA ARG A 73 -14.83 18.73 -1.45
C ARG A 73 -14.90 17.33 -0.87
N VAL A 74 -16.06 16.94 -0.37
CA VAL A 74 -16.40 15.57 0.00
C VAL A 74 -17.81 15.29 -0.47
N LEU A 75 -17.96 14.27 -1.30
CA LEU A 75 -19.24 13.72 -1.73
C LEU A 75 -19.49 12.42 -0.97
N ILE A 76 -20.65 12.30 -0.36
CA ILE A 76 -21.13 11.06 0.24
C ILE A 76 -22.50 10.78 -0.36
N SER A 77 -22.66 9.63 -0.98
CA SER A 77 -23.92 9.25 -1.64
C SER A 77 -24.22 7.75 -1.44
N THR A 78 -25.47 7.40 -1.62
CA THR A 78 -25.88 6.00 -1.75
C THR A 78 -26.04 5.69 -3.23
N GLY A 79 -25.36 4.65 -3.70
CA GLY A 79 -25.48 4.18 -5.08
C GLY A 79 -26.92 3.78 -5.42
N SER A 80 -27.45 4.29 -6.52
CA SER A 80 -28.84 4.05 -6.92
C SER A 80 -29.11 2.62 -7.40
N ARG A 81 -28.07 1.92 -7.87
CA ARG A 81 -28.10 0.52 -8.34
C ARG A 81 -27.68 -0.43 -7.24
N SER A 82 -26.55 -0.14 -6.63
CA SER A 82 -25.89 -1.02 -5.66
C SER A 82 -26.45 -0.90 -4.23
N GLY A 83 -27.04 0.25 -3.89
CA GLY A 83 -27.43 0.56 -2.51
C GLY A 83 -26.24 0.79 -1.55
N LEU A 84 -25.00 0.75 -2.05
CA LEU A 84 -23.80 0.91 -1.24
C LEU A 84 -23.49 2.40 -0.98
N THR A 85 -22.88 2.69 0.17
CA THR A 85 -22.38 4.03 0.45
C THR A 85 -21.08 4.26 -0.29
N ILE A 86 -20.99 5.36 -1.02
CA ILE A 86 -19.84 5.81 -1.79
C ILE A 86 -19.39 7.16 -1.24
N SER A 87 -18.10 7.27 -0.89
CA SER A 87 -17.46 8.52 -0.50
C SER A 87 -16.40 8.88 -1.52
N VAL A 88 -16.41 10.12 -2.02
CA VAL A 88 -15.34 10.68 -2.86
C VAL A 88 -14.82 11.94 -2.16
N ALA A 89 -13.58 11.89 -1.71
CA ALA A 89 -12.90 13.00 -1.04
C ALA A 89 -11.86 13.63 -1.96
N VAL A 90 -11.95 14.94 -2.16
CA VAL A 90 -10.96 15.78 -2.82
C VAL A 90 -10.29 16.61 -1.74
N HIS A 91 -9.06 16.24 -1.38
CA HIS A 91 -8.31 16.99 -0.36
C HIS A 91 -7.79 18.28 -0.94
N SER A 92 -7.14 18.24 -2.11
CA SER A 92 -6.65 19.43 -2.78
C SER A 92 -6.63 19.26 -4.29
N SER A 93 -7.01 20.29 -5.02
CA SER A 93 -6.84 20.42 -6.47
C SER A 93 -5.82 21.52 -6.86
N ARG A 94 -5.05 22.04 -5.91
CA ARG A 94 -4.11 23.17 -6.11
C ARG A 94 -3.06 22.89 -7.19
N LEU A 95 -2.56 21.66 -7.30
CA LEU A 95 -1.60 21.26 -8.34
C LEU A 95 -2.28 20.82 -9.64
N GLY A 96 -3.60 20.80 -9.69
CA GLY A 96 -4.41 20.31 -10.82
C GLY A 96 -5.44 19.29 -10.37
N GLN A 97 -6.08 18.61 -11.34
CA GLN A 97 -7.10 17.60 -11.08
C GLN A 97 -6.63 16.60 -10.02
N ALA A 98 -7.41 16.41 -8.96
CA ALA A 98 -7.10 15.48 -7.90
C ALA A 98 -7.05 14.04 -8.43
N LEU A 99 -6.01 13.28 -8.08
CA LEU A 99 -5.81 11.90 -8.50
C LEU A 99 -5.70 10.98 -7.30
N GLY A 100 -6.39 9.85 -7.34
CA GLY A 100 -6.26 8.78 -6.35
C GLY A 100 -7.18 7.61 -6.64
N GLY A 101 -6.90 6.45 -6.03
CA GLY A 101 -7.59 5.20 -6.35
C GLY A 101 -8.96 5.05 -5.72
N ALA A 102 -9.76 4.15 -6.28
CA ALA A 102 -11.05 3.71 -5.77
C ALA A 102 -10.86 2.46 -4.89
N ARG A 103 -11.10 2.58 -3.60
CA ARG A 103 -11.07 1.47 -2.67
C ARG A 103 -12.46 0.87 -2.50
N MET A 104 -12.58 -0.44 -2.54
CA MET A 104 -13.79 -1.17 -2.15
C MET A 104 -13.42 -2.12 -1.01
N TRP A 105 -13.90 -1.81 0.22
CA TRP A 105 -13.45 -2.51 1.40
C TRP A 105 -14.56 -2.68 2.44
N GLN A 106 -14.39 -3.66 3.33
CA GLN A 106 -15.33 -3.91 4.43
C GLN A 106 -14.99 -3.03 5.63
N TYR A 107 -15.97 -2.29 6.12
CA TYR A 107 -15.89 -1.47 7.32
C TYR A 107 -17.06 -1.79 8.26
N GLU A 108 -16.88 -1.58 9.56
CA GLU A 108 -17.97 -1.76 10.53
C GLU A 108 -19.11 -0.76 10.27
N ASN A 109 -18.74 0.51 9.94
CA ASN A 109 -19.68 1.58 9.68
C ASN A 109 -19.33 2.34 8.41
N TRP A 110 -20.32 2.93 7.74
CA TRP A 110 -20.09 3.78 6.58
C TRP A 110 -19.23 5.02 6.91
N THR A 111 -19.31 5.52 8.17
CA THR A 111 -18.49 6.63 8.66
C THR A 111 -16.99 6.30 8.67
N ASP A 112 -16.63 5.05 8.89
CA ASP A 112 -15.24 4.59 8.87
C ASP A 112 -14.70 4.60 7.43
N ALA A 113 -15.54 4.25 6.45
CA ALA A 113 -15.22 4.35 5.03
C ALA A 113 -15.01 5.83 4.60
N VAL A 114 -15.84 6.75 5.11
CA VAL A 114 -15.66 8.19 4.88
C VAL A 114 -14.37 8.68 5.52
N ALA A 115 -14.09 8.33 6.77
CA ALA A 115 -12.86 8.70 7.45
C ALA A 115 -11.62 8.20 6.70
N ASP A 116 -11.68 6.98 6.14
CA ASP A 116 -10.59 6.43 5.32
C ASP A 116 -10.42 7.20 4.01
N SER A 117 -11.52 7.62 3.34
CA SER A 117 -11.44 8.46 2.15
C SER A 117 -10.78 9.81 2.43
N LEU A 118 -11.09 10.45 3.56
CA LEU A 118 -10.46 11.71 3.98
C LEU A 118 -8.96 11.52 4.22
N ARG A 119 -8.59 10.54 5.03
CA ARG A 119 -7.19 10.24 5.36
C ARG A 119 -6.37 9.92 4.11
N LEU A 120 -6.90 9.07 3.22
CA LEU A 120 -6.20 8.63 2.02
C LEU A 120 -6.09 9.74 0.95
N SER A 121 -7.10 10.60 0.81
CA SER A 121 -7.04 11.73 -0.13
C SER A 121 -5.99 12.76 0.29
N ALA A 122 -5.82 13.01 1.58
CA ALA A 122 -4.73 13.86 2.10
C ALA A 122 -3.36 13.23 1.82
N ALA A 123 -3.20 11.94 2.06
CA ALA A 123 -1.97 11.21 1.71
C ALA A 123 -1.66 11.26 0.20
N MET A 124 -2.69 11.19 -0.66
CA MET A 124 -2.52 11.33 -2.11
C MET A 124 -2.04 12.73 -2.52
N THR A 125 -2.47 13.79 -1.82
CA THR A 125 -1.94 15.14 -2.07
C THR A 125 -0.43 15.20 -1.83
N LEU A 126 0.03 14.67 -0.70
CA LEU A 126 1.46 14.61 -0.37
C LEU A 126 2.23 13.75 -1.37
N LYS A 127 1.69 12.57 -1.70
CA LYS A 127 2.31 11.65 -2.66
C LYS A 127 2.46 12.28 -4.05
N ASN A 128 1.41 12.88 -4.60
CA ASN A 128 1.44 13.51 -5.91
C ASN A 128 2.37 14.72 -5.94
N ALA A 129 2.37 15.53 -4.87
CA ALA A 129 3.29 16.65 -4.71
C ALA A 129 4.75 16.17 -4.63
N ALA A 130 5.08 15.21 -3.78
CA ALA A 130 6.43 14.66 -3.64
C ALA A 130 6.92 13.97 -4.94
N ALA A 131 6.01 13.29 -5.65
CA ALA A 131 6.28 12.71 -6.96
C ALA A 131 6.50 13.74 -8.07
N GLY A 132 6.32 15.03 -7.79
CA GLY A 132 6.47 16.08 -8.78
C GLY A 132 5.36 16.10 -9.84
N LEU A 133 4.19 15.54 -9.57
CA LEU A 133 3.06 15.55 -10.50
C LEU A 133 2.27 16.86 -10.42
N ASN A 134 1.71 17.31 -11.55
CA ASN A 134 0.74 18.40 -11.58
C ASN A 134 -0.67 17.85 -11.31
N ARG A 135 -0.80 17.15 -10.18
CA ARG A 135 -2.03 16.53 -9.71
C ARG A 135 -2.28 16.86 -8.25
N GLY A 136 -3.53 17.16 -7.94
CA GLY A 136 -3.99 17.23 -6.57
C GLY A 136 -4.16 15.84 -5.95
N GLY A 137 -4.73 15.75 -4.76
CA GLY A 137 -5.00 14.50 -4.07
C GLY A 137 -6.48 14.25 -3.82
N GLY A 138 -6.94 13.08 -4.22
CA GLY A 138 -8.29 12.61 -3.99
C GLY A 138 -8.33 11.12 -3.65
N LYS A 139 -9.49 10.64 -3.21
CA LYS A 139 -9.74 9.22 -2.94
C LYS A 139 -11.22 8.93 -3.02
N SER A 140 -11.58 7.79 -3.59
CA SER A 140 -12.92 7.25 -3.44
C SER A 140 -12.92 5.94 -2.64
N VAL A 141 -13.96 5.75 -1.85
CA VAL A 141 -14.15 4.55 -1.02
C VAL A 141 -15.59 4.07 -1.16
N ILE A 142 -15.77 2.80 -1.47
CA ILE A 142 -17.05 2.11 -1.46
C ILE A 142 -17.09 1.27 -0.19
N HIS A 143 -18.07 1.54 0.66
CA HIS A 143 -18.31 0.81 1.89
C HIS A 143 -18.98 -0.53 1.62
N LEU A 144 -18.35 -1.61 2.03
CA LEU A 144 -18.98 -2.92 2.16
C LEU A 144 -19.21 -3.21 3.64
N PRO A 145 -20.43 -3.56 4.06
CA PRO A 145 -20.65 -4.09 5.41
C PRO A 145 -19.80 -5.34 5.66
N ILE A 146 -19.37 -5.55 6.90
CA ILE A 146 -18.58 -6.73 7.29
C ILE A 146 -19.30 -8.02 6.89
N GLY A 147 -18.58 -8.94 6.27
CA GLY A 147 -19.10 -10.23 5.79
C GLY A 147 -19.82 -10.16 4.44
N THR A 148 -19.91 -8.99 3.81
CA THR A 148 -20.53 -8.85 2.49
C THR A 148 -19.60 -9.43 1.41
N VAL A 149 -20.14 -10.34 0.59
CA VAL A 149 -19.51 -10.83 -0.63
C VAL A 149 -20.43 -10.46 -1.80
N LEU A 150 -19.91 -9.63 -2.71
CA LEU A 150 -20.66 -9.17 -3.87
C LEU A 150 -20.55 -10.17 -5.03
N THR A 151 -21.66 -10.42 -5.71
CA THR A 151 -21.67 -11.05 -7.04
C THR A 151 -21.05 -10.10 -8.08
N ASP A 152 -20.67 -10.62 -9.24
CA ASP A 152 -20.10 -9.78 -10.31
C ASP A 152 -21.10 -8.73 -10.83
N ALA A 153 -22.40 -9.04 -10.84
CA ALA A 153 -23.44 -8.07 -11.16
C ALA A 153 -23.51 -6.92 -10.14
N GLN A 154 -23.45 -7.24 -8.85
CA GLN A 154 -23.43 -6.22 -7.79
C GLN A 154 -22.14 -5.37 -7.80
N LYS A 155 -20.99 -6.00 -8.10
CA LYS A 155 -19.73 -5.25 -8.30
C LYS A 155 -19.86 -4.28 -9.47
N ARG A 156 -20.45 -4.73 -10.60
CA ARG A 156 -20.70 -3.88 -11.74
C ARG A 156 -21.59 -2.69 -11.38
N ASP A 157 -22.70 -2.92 -10.67
CA ASP A 157 -23.61 -1.87 -10.22
C ASP A 157 -22.89 -0.84 -9.33
N ALA A 158 -22.02 -1.30 -8.41
CA ALA A 158 -21.20 -0.43 -7.56
C ALA A 158 -20.22 0.43 -8.36
N MET A 159 -19.60 -0.13 -9.42
CA MET A 159 -18.69 0.63 -10.28
C MET A 159 -19.42 1.65 -11.14
N LEU A 160 -20.60 1.35 -11.65
CA LEU A 160 -21.42 2.32 -12.38
C LEU A 160 -21.86 3.47 -11.47
N ASP A 161 -22.27 3.18 -10.23
CA ASP A 161 -22.64 4.20 -9.25
C ASP A 161 -21.43 5.06 -8.85
N LEU A 162 -20.23 4.46 -8.73
CA LEU A 162 -18.99 5.20 -8.52
C LEU A 162 -18.70 6.15 -9.68
N GLY A 163 -18.88 5.69 -10.92
CA GLY A 163 -18.69 6.52 -12.11
C GLY A 163 -19.63 7.73 -12.12
N ASP A 164 -20.92 7.53 -11.81
CA ASP A 164 -21.90 8.63 -11.70
C ASP A 164 -21.51 9.61 -10.57
N ALA A 165 -21.03 9.12 -9.44
CA ALA A 165 -20.54 9.97 -8.33
C ALA A 165 -19.34 10.82 -8.75
N ILE A 166 -18.37 10.25 -9.47
CA ILE A 166 -17.19 10.95 -9.97
C ILE A 166 -17.58 12.00 -11.02
N GLU A 167 -18.44 11.63 -11.99
CA GLU A 167 -18.90 12.55 -13.02
C GLU A 167 -19.61 13.79 -12.44
N SER A 168 -20.39 13.59 -11.37
CA SER A 168 -21.08 14.69 -10.68
C SER A 168 -20.15 15.75 -10.08
N LEU A 169 -18.86 15.42 -9.90
CA LEU A 169 -17.85 16.37 -9.41
C LEU A 169 -17.28 17.28 -10.52
N GLY A 170 -17.65 17.06 -11.80
CA GLY A 170 -17.31 17.96 -12.90
C GLY A 170 -15.81 18.01 -13.21
N GLY A 171 -15.12 16.87 -13.16
CA GLY A 171 -13.73 16.76 -13.57
C GLY A 171 -12.69 17.18 -12.52
N VAL A 172 -13.10 17.51 -11.31
CA VAL A 172 -12.13 17.89 -10.25
C VAL A 172 -11.36 16.70 -9.68
N TYR A 173 -11.87 15.48 -9.85
CA TYR A 173 -11.27 14.24 -9.39
C TYR A 173 -11.16 13.20 -10.52
N MET A 174 -10.05 12.50 -10.56
CA MET A 174 -9.79 11.33 -11.41
C MET A 174 -9.49 10.13 -10.54
N THR A 175 -10.08 8.98 -10.88
CA THR A 175 -9.88 7.73 -10.14
C THR A 175 -8.96 6.76 -10.89
N ALA A 176 -8.43 5.77 -10.15
CA ALA A 176 -7.72 4.61 -10.63
C ALA A 176 -8.09 3.40 -9.78
N GLU A 177 -7.51 2.23 -10.05
CA GLU A 177 -7.65 1.08 -9.17
C GLU A 177 -6.96 1.27 -7.81
N ASP A 178 -7.47 0.60 -6.79
CA ASP A 178 -6.88 0.46 -5.45
C ASP A 178 -7.34 -0.87 -4.84
N VAL A 179 -7.13 -1.06 -3.54
CA VAL A 179 -7.54 -2.27 -2.83
C VAL A 179 -9.02 -2.58 -3.04
N GLY A 180 -9.30 -3.80 -3.48
CA GLY A 180 -10.66 -4.30 -3.74
C GLY A 180 -11.24 -3.92 -5.10
N THR A 181 -10.47 -3.21 -5.94
CA THR A 181 -10.82 -2.91 -7.33
C THR A 181 -9.73 -3.39 -8.31
N SER A 182 -10.02 -3.36 -9.59
CA SER A 182 -9.10 -3.79 -10.65
C SER A 182 -9.25 -2.93 -11.90
N ALA A 183 -8.32 -3.09 -12.86
CA ALA A 183 -8.38 -2.42 -14.14
C ALA A 183 -9.69 -2.71 -14.90
N GLU A 184 -10.22 -3.96 -14.85
CA GLU A 184 -11.49 -4.33 -15.44
C GLU A 184 -12.66 -3.57 -14.79
N MET A 185 -12.60 -3.35 -13.47
CA MET A 185 -13.59 -2.54 -12.76
C MET A 185 -13.49 -1.07 -13.14
N MET A 186 -12.27 -0.54 -13.36
CA MET A 186 -12.09 0.83 -13.86
C MET A 186 -12.68 0.99 -15.26
N ALA A 187 -12.64 -0.05 -16.10
CA ALA A 187 -13.32 -0.03 -17.40
C ALA A 187 -14.85 0.07 -17.28
N ILE A 188 -15.45 -0.42 -16.19
CA ILE A 188 -16.88 -0.24 -15.91
C ILE A 188 -17.15 1.21 -15.45
N VAL A 189 -16.28 1.78 -14.61
CA VAL A 189 -16.35 3.20 -14.22
C VAL A 189 -16.29 4.11 -15.45
N ALA A 190 -15.44 3.76 -16.44
CA ALA A 190 -15.30 4.49 -17.70
C ALA A 190 -16.57 4.52 -18.57
N GLU A 191 -17.54 3.66 -18.34
CA GLU A 191 -18.83 3.73 -19.01
C GLU A 191 -19.68 4.94 -18.57
N ARG A 192 -19.30 5.61 -17.46
CA ARG A 192 -20.04 6.68 -16.82
C ARG A 192 -19.28 8.00 -16.71
N THR A 193 -17.96 7.99 -16.82
CA THR A 193 -17.11 9.19 -16.69
C THR A 193 -15.79 9.01 -17.44
N ASP A 194 -15.27 10.09 -18.00
CA ASP A 194 -13.92 10.13 -18.58
C ASP A 194 -12.82 10.33 -17.51
N HIS A 195 -13.22 10.57 -16.25
CA HIS A 195 -12.29 10.88 -15.15
C HIS A 195 -11.79 9.61 -14.43
N VAL A 196 -11.24 8.68 -15.22
CA VAL A 196 -10.70 7.41 -14.76
C VAL A 196 -9.44 7.07 -15.55
N CYS A 197 -8.46 6.47 -14.87
CA CYS A 197 -7.24 5.91 -15.48
C CYS A 197 -6.97 4.50 -14.98
N GLY A 198 -5.92 3.85 -15.48
CA GLY A 198 -5.63 2.46 -15.13
C GLY A 198 -6.59 1.45 -15.79
N LEU A 199 -7.07 1.76 -16.99
CA LEU A 199 -7.89 0.85 -17.79
C LEU A 199 -7.03 -0.32 -18.31
N PRO A 200 -7.65 -1.49 -18.61
CA PRO A 200 -6.96 -2.59 -19.30
C PRO A 200 -6.39 -2.15 -20.65
N ALA A 201 -5.28 -2.74 -21.05
CA ALA A 201 -4.59 -2.35 -22.29
C ALA A 201 -5.45 -2.56 -23.55
N ASP A 202 -6.31 -3.59 -23.58
CA ASP A 202 -7.24 -3.88 -24.68
C ASP A 202 -8.44 -2.91 -24.73
N ARG A 203 -8.60 -2.06 -23.72
CA ARG A 203 -9.62 -0.99 -23.62
C ARG A 203 -9.03 0.42 -23.63
N GLY A 204 -7.87 0.58 -24.27
CA GLY A 204 -7.20 1.87 -24.39
C GLY A 204 -6.45 2.34 -23.15
N GLY A 205 -6.29 1.46 -22.17
CA GLY A 205 -5.49 1.72 -20.99
C GLY A 205 -4.03 1.42 -21.19
N VAL A 206 -3.23 1.70 -20.19
CA VAL A 206 -1.77 1.57 -20.24
C VAL A 206 -1.27 0.30 -19.52
N GLY A 207 -2.18 -0.53 -18.98
CA GLY A 207 -1.83 -1.74 -18.24
C GLY A 207 -1.37 -1.47 -16.81
N GLU A 208 -0.68 -2.46 -16.25
CA GLU A 208 -0.33 -2.52 -14.83
C GLU A 208 0.85 -1.62 -14.45
N PRO A 209 0.72 -0.79 -13.39
CA PRO A 209 1.79 0.12 -12.98
C PRO A 209 2.90 -0.55 -12.13
N ALA A 210 2.86 -1.88 -11.97
CA ALA A 210 3.74 -2.59 -11.05
C ALA A 210 5.23 -2.52 -11.44
N ASP A 211 5.55 -2.52 -12.74
CA ASP A 211 6.92 -2.40 -13.22
C ASP A 211 7.51 -1.03 -12.90
N ALA A 212 6.74 0.04 -13.13
CA ALA A 212 7.15 1.40 -12.80
C ALA A 212 7.30 1.59 -11.27
N THR A 213 6.40 0.96 -10.48
CA THR A 213 6.53 0.99 -9.02
C THR A 213 7.80 0.27 -8.57
N ALA A 214 8.09 -0.92 -9.11
CA ALA A 214 9.32 -1.65 -8.79
C ALA A 214 10.59 -0.88 -9.19
N ALA A 215 10.57 -0.22 -10.35
CA ALA A 215 11.68 0.64 -10.80
C ALA A 215 11.91 1.83 -9.86
N GLY A 216 10.84 2.49 -9.39
CA GLY A 216 10.93 3.59 -8.40
C GLY A 216 11.52 3.12 -7.06
N VAL A 217 11.08 1.96 -6.56
CA VAL A 217 11.65 1.34 -5.36
C VAL A 217 13.13 1.00 -5.56
N TYR A 218 13.48 0.45 -6.72
CA TYR A 218 14.86 0.12 -7.04
C TYR A 218 15.76 1.38 -7.09
N ALA A 219 15.30 2.47 -7.69
CA ALA A 219 16.01 3.75 -7.67
C ALA A 219 16.19 4.26 -6.24
N SER A 220 15.15 4.17 -5.39
CA SER A 220 15.21 4.54 -3.98
C SER A 220 16.19 3.69 -3.17
N ILE A 221 16.26 2.39 -3.46
CA ILE A 221 17.24 1.47 -2.85
C ILE A 221 18.65 1.94 -3.17
N ARG A 222 18.98 2.27 -4.43
CA ARG A 222 20.30 2.75 -4.84
C ARG A 222 20.69 4.04 -4.11
N SER A 223 19.77 5.00 -4.03
CA SER A 223 20.00 6.25 -3.27
C SER A 223 20.22 5.97 -1.78
N THR A 224 19.50 5.01 -1.20
CA THR A 224 19.66 4.62 0.20
C THR A 224 21.01 3.93 0.43
N LEU A 225 21.45 3.07 -0.47
CA LEU A 225 22.78 2.45 -0.41
C LEU A 225 23.89 3.51 -0.51
N PHE A 226 23.72 4.50 -1.39
CA PHE A 226 24.67 5.62 -1.48
C PHE A 226 24.74 6.40 -0.17
N ALA A 227 23.62 6.69 0.45
CA ALA A 227 23.58 7.39 1.75
C ALA A 227 24.24 6.58 2.88
N LEU A 228 24.11 5.25 2.88
CA LEU A 228 24.67 4.38 3.92
C LEU A 228 26.14 4.02 3.69
N PHE A 229 26.56 3.85 2.42
CA PHE A 229 27.84 3.21 2.09
C PHE A 229 28.66 3.99 1.06
N GLY A 230 28.17 5.11 0.54
CA GLY A 230 28.84 5.89 -0.51
C GLY A 230 28.87 5.20 -1.88
N SER A 231 28.07 4.16 -2.08
CA SER A 231 27.96 3.42 -3.34
C SER A 231 26.52 3.01 -3.59
N GLU A 232 26.07 3.15 -4.83
CA GLU A 232 24.74 2.72 -5.29
C GLU A 232 24.69 1.23 -5.69
N ASP A 233 25.83 0.53 -5.62
CA ASP A 233 25.94 -0.85 -6.07
C ASP A 233 25.16 -1.79 -5.14
N VAL A 234 24.28 -2.59 -5.74
CA VAL A 234 23.46 -3.60 -5.06
C VAL A 234 24.13 -4.97 -5.01
N ALA A 235 25.19 -5.20 -5.80
CA ALA A 235 25.89 -6.47 -5.85
C ALA A 235 26.53 -6.80 -4.49
N GLY A 236 26.28 -8.02 -3.99
CA GLY A 236 26.74 -8.48 -2.69
C GLY A 236 26.08 -7.79 -1.48
N ARG A 237 25.09 -6.93 -1.68
CA ARG A 237 24.26 -6.37 -0.61
C ARG A 237 23.13 -7.31 -0.26
N HIS A 238 22.80 -7.37 1.03
CA HIS A 238 21.76 -8.25 1.54
C HIS A 238 20.44 -7.51 1.76
N PHE A 239 19.36 -7.98 1.12
CA PHE A 239 18.02 -7.43 1.21
C PHE A 239 17.05 -8.45 1.79
N VAL A 240 16.18 -8.00 2.67
CA VAL A 240 15.04 -8.78 3.17
C VAL A 240 13.76 -8.26 2.54
N ILE A 241 13.17 -9.00 1.59
CA ILE A 241 11.93 -8.60 0.92
C ILE A 241 10.74 -9.29 1.59
N SER A 242 9.82 -8.50 2.12
CA SER A 242 8.58 -8.99 2.75
C SER A 242 7.38 -8.73 1.86
N GLY A 243 6.91 -9.77 1.17
CA GLY A 243 5.87 -9.75 0.17
C GLY A 243 6.42 -9.90 -1.26
N LEU A 244 6.00 -10.97 -1.94
CA LEU A 244 6.39 -11.32 -3.33
C LEU A 244 5.18 -11.20 -4.29
N GLY A 245 4.35 -10.17 -4.06
CA GLY A 245 3.26 -9.81 -4.95
C GLY A 245 3.77 -9.21 -6.27
N GLN A 246 2.91 -8.46 -6.95
CA GLN A 246 3.22 -7.86 -8.26
C GLN A 246 4.48 -6.98 -8.24
N VAL A 247 4.63 -6.12 -7.24
CA VAL A 247 5.80 -5.24 -7.12
C VAL A 247 6.99 -5.97 -6.51
N GLY A 248 6.79 -6.63 -5.35
CA GLY A 248 7.89 -7.27 -4.63
C GLY A 248 8.56 -8.40 -5.40
N GLY A 249 7.78 -9.18 -6.19
CA GLY A 249 8.34 -10.21 -7.07
C GLY A 249 9.21 -9.64 -8.19
N ARG A 250 8.76 -8.56 -8.85
CA ARG A 250 9.54 -7.85 -9.88
C ARG A 250 10.84 -7.27 -9.29
N LEU A 251 10.73 -6.60 -8.15
CA LEU A 251 11.87 -6.04 -7.45
C LEU A 251 12.87 -7.12 -7.03
N ALA A 252 12.40 -8.26 -6.51
CA ALA A 252 13.25 -9.39 -6.17
C ALA A 252 14.03 -9.91 -7.38
N SER A 253 13.38 -10.01 -8.54
CA SER A 253 14.03 -10.40 -9.81
C SER A 253 15.08 -9.39 -10.24
N MET A 254 14.80 -8.09 -10.14
CA MET A 254 15.75 -7.02 -10.48
C MET A 254 17.00 -7.08 -9.59
N LEU A 255 16.82 -7.20 -8.27
CA LEU A 255 17.90 -7.27 -7.29
C LEU A 255 18.74 -8.54 -7.47
N ALA A 256 18.10 -9.71 -7.64
CA ALA A 256 18.80 -10.97 -7.90
C ALA A 256 19.64 -10.89 -9.18
N SER A 257 19.08 -10.35 -10.26
CA SER A 257 19.79 -10.17 -11.54
C SER A 257 20.98 -9.21 -11.44
N ALA A 258 20.93 -8.27 -10.49
CA ALA A 258 22.02 -7.34 -10.19
C ALA A 258 23.04 -7.91 -9.19
N GLY A 259 22.93 -9.17 -8.77
CA GLY A 259 23.89 -9.84 -7.90
C GLY A 259 23.70 -9.58 -6.40
N ALA A 260 22.52 -9.15 -5.98
CA ALA A 260 22.19 -8.98 -4.57
C ALA A 260 21.96 -10.32 -3.86
N GLU A 261 22.22 -10.35 -2.55
CA GLU A 261 21.82 -11.45 -1.66
C GLU A 261 20.40 -11.22 -1.16
N LEU A 262 19.52 -12.21 -1.33
CA LEU A 262 18.10 -12.07 -0.99
C LEU A 262 17.67 -13.03 0.13
N THR A 263 17.02 -12.49 1.13
CA THR A 263 16.11 -13.22 2.02
C THR A 263 14.70 -12.74 1.75
N VAL A 264 13.77 -13.66 1.56
CA VAL A 264 12.39 -13.30 1.16
C VAL A 264 11.35 -14.01 1.99
N THR A 265 10.19 -13.41 2.09
CA THR A 265 9.01 -14.01 2.71
C THR A 265 7.73 -13.56 2.01
N ASP A 266 6.71 -14.42 2.08
CA ASP A 266 5.34 -14.10 1.69
C ASP A 266 4.36 -14.93 2.51
N VAL A 267 3.14 -14.44 2.71
CA VAL A 267 2.05 -15.20 3.33
C VAL A 267 1.60 -16.37 2.46
N ASN A 268 1.74 -16.24 1.13
CA ASN A 268 1.46 -17.29 0.17
C ASN A 268 2.67 -18.21 0.00
N LEU A 269 2.63 -19.39 0.63
CA LEU A 269 3.70 -20.36 0.59
C LEU A 269 4.04 -20.87 -0.83
N ALA A 270 3.12 -20.79 -1.79
CA ALA A 270 3.40 -21.15 -3.19
C ALA A 270 4.48 -20.23 -3.83
N LYS A 271 4.80 -19.09 -3.22
CA LYS A 271 5.91 -18.22 -3.64
C LYS A 271 7.30 -18.78 -3.30
N LYS A 272 7.40 -19.88 -2.52
CA LYS A 272 8.69 -20.52 -2.22
C LYS A 272 9.43 -21.00 -3.47
N ASP A 273 8.71 -21.54 -4.44
CA ASP A 273 9.33 -22.02 -5.69
C ASP A 273 9.95 -20.86 -6.47
N PHE A 274 9.26 -19.72 -6.51
CA PHE A 274 9.79 -18.51 -7.11
C PHE A 274 11.03 -18.00 -6.35
N ALA A 275 11.02 -18.03 -5.02
CA ALA A 275 12.18 -17.66 -4.21
C ALA A 275 13.40 -18.55 -4.50
N LEU A 276 13.19 -19.85 -4.65
CA LEU A 276 14.25 -20.82 -4.99
C LEU A 276 14.85 -20.53 -6.38
N LEU A 277 14.02 -20.19 -7.37
CA LEU A 277 14.48 -19.81 -8.71
C LEU A 277 15.38 -18.58 -8.71
N LEU A 278 15.17 -17.66 -7.76
CA LEU A 278 16.01 -16.46 -7.56
C LEU A 278 17.27 -16.74 -6.72
N GLY A 279 17.47 -17.96 -6.22
CA GLY A 279 18.53 -18.26 -5.26
C GLY A 279 18.33 -17.58 -3.88
N ALA A 280 17.12 -17.12 -3.58
CA ALA A 280 16.82 -16.42 -2.35
C ALA A 280 16.57 -17.36 -1.17
N ARG A 281 16.99 -16.94 0.02
CA ARG A 281 16.66 -17.62 1.27
C ARG A 281 15.23 -17.32 1.69
N TRP A 282 14.44 -18.34 1.98
CA TRP A 282 13.10 -18.16 2.56
C TRP A 282 13.15 -18.10 4.08
N VAL A 283 12.33 -17.20 4.68
CA VAL A 283 12.11 -17.11 6.13
C VAL A 283 10.62 -16.95 6.43
N ASP A 284 10.22 -17.21 7.65
CA ASP A 284 8.86 -16.98 8.08
C ASP A 284 8.56 -15.48 8.18
N VAL A 285 7.30 -15.11 7.89
CA VAL A 285 6.86 -13.69 7.90
C VAL A 285 7.16 -13.03 9.25
N ALA A 286 6.92 -13.75 10.36
CA ALA A 286 7.14 -13.25 11.71
C ALA A 286 8.61 -12.94 12.04
N ASP A 287 9.56 -13.55 11.33
CA ASP A 287 10.99 -13.43 11.60
C ASP A 287 11.72 -12.53 10.59
N ALA A 288 11.08 -12.19 9.47
CA ALA A 288 11.72 -11.47 8.38
C ALA A 288 12.39 -10.17 8.83
N HIS A 289 11.72 -9.36 9.64
CA HIS A 289 12.25 -8.08 10.12
C HIS A 289 13.46 -8.21 11.06
N ARG A 290 13.66 -9.38 11.69
CA ARG A 290 14.80 -9.67 12.60
C ARG A 290 16.05 -10.10 11.86
N VAL A 291 15.94 -10.45 10.58
CA VAL A 291 17.09 -10.88 9.78
C VAL A 291 18.09 -9.73 9.66
N ARG A 292 19.36 -10.01 9.99
CA ARG A 292 20.44 -9.03 9.78
C ARG A 292 20.68 -8.88 8.29
N ALA A 293 20.48 -7.67 7.78
CA ALA A 293 20.64 -7.33 6.37
C ALA A 293 21.01 -5.84 6.22
N ASP A 294 21.36 -5.45 5.01
CA ASP A 294 21.55 -4.03 4.72
C ASP A 294 20.21 -3.30 4.72
N LEU A 295 19.21 -3.83 4.00
CA LEU A 295 17.89 -3.21 3.88
C LEU A 295 16.75 -4.20 4.17
N PHE A 296 15.74 -3.73 4.89
CA PHE A 296 14.40 -4.35 4.95
C PHE A 296 13.49 -3.69 3.92
N VAL A 297 12.83 -4.50 3.09
CA VAL A 297 12.07 -4.05 1.92
C VAL A 297 10.61 -4.55 2.03
N PRO A 298 9.75 -3.82 2.77
CA PRO A 298 8.34 -4.18 2.88
C PRO A 298 7.60 -3.91 1.57
N CYS A 299 7.04 -4.98 0.97
CA CYS A 299 6.26 -4.94 -0.27
C CYS A 299 4.87 -5.58 -0.12
N GLY A 300 4.46 -5.87 1.11
CA GLY A 300 3.17 -6.43 1.46
C GLY A 300 2.17 -5.39 1.93
N LEU A 301 1.46 -5.71 3.01
CA LEU A 301 0.46 -4.83 3.62
C LEU A 301 1.10 -3.68 4.39
N GLY A 302 0.33 -2.60 4.59
CA GLY A 302 0.72 -1.46 5.42
C GLY A 302 0.70 -1.76 6.92
N GLY A 303 1.18 -0.80 7.74
CA GLY A 303 1.21 -0.93 9.20
C GLY A 303 2.24 -1.94 9.71
N VAL A 304 3.17 -2.37 8.87
CA VAL A 304 4.18 -3.38 9.22
C VAL A 304 5.21 -2.85 10.22
N LEU A 305 5.50 -1.56 10.20
CA LEU A 305 6.43 -0.91 11.11
C LEU A 305 5.70 -0.48 12.39
N THR A 306 5.40 -1.47 13.24
CA THR A 306 4.92 -1.24 14.60
C THR A 306 6.10 -0.97 15.53
N ASP A 307 5.85 -0.40 16.72
CA ASP A 307 6.89 -0.15 17.74
C ASP A 307 7.70 -1.41 18.03
N GLN A 308 7.02 -2.57 18.12
CA GLN A 308 7.69 -3.86 18.31
C GLN A 308 8.61 -4.21 17.12
N VAL A 309 8.09 -4.12 15.89
CA VAL A 309 8.87 -4.43 14.68
C VAL A 309 10.05 -3.49 14.55
N ILE A 310 9.83 -2.17 14.75
CA ILE A 310 10.90 -1.18 14.74
C ILE A 310 11.96 -1.55 15.79
N GLY A 311 11.53 -1.89 17.03
CA GLY A 311 12.42 -2.31 18.11
C GLY A 311 13.29 -3.53 17.80
N GLU A 312 12.83 -4.43 16.93
CA GLU A 312 13.48 -5.70 16.59
C GLU A 312 14.15 -5.70 15.20
N LEU A 313 14.05 -4.60 14.42
CA LEU A 313 14.63 -4.52 13.07
C LEU A 313 16.12 -4.87 13.07
N GLY A 314 16.50 -5.84 12.24
CA GLY A 314 17.88 -6.27 12.03
C GLY A 314 18.61 -5.52 10.91
N SER A 315 17.92 -4.67 10.16
CA SER A 315 18.45 -3.97 8.98
C SER A 315 18.85 -2.53 9.29
N ARG A 316 19.74 -1.97 8.46
CA ARG A 316 20.25 -0.59 8.60
C ARG A 316 19.32 0.45 8.00
N ALA A 317 18.49 0.05 7.04
CA ALA A 317 17.49 0.92 6.45
C ALA A 317 16.21 0.15 6.09
N VAL A 318 15.13 0.92 5.86
CA VAL A 318 13.85 0.43 5.37
C VAL A 318 13.48 1.20 4.11
N VAL A 319 13.28 0.48 3.00
CA VAL A 319 12.88 1.03 1.69
C VAL A 319 11.97 0.03 1.01
N GLY A 320 10.70 0.35 0.77
CA GLY A 320 9.82 -0.65 0.16
C GLY A 320 8.53 -0.09 -0.43
N ALA A 321 7.83 -0.95 -1.17
CA ALA A 321 6.64 -0.58 -1.93
C ALA A 321 5.35 -0.52 -1.10
N ALA A 322 5.32 -1.11 0.10
CA ALA A 322 4.13 -1.13 0.94
C ALA A 322 3.65 0.30 1.25
N ASN A 323 2.35 0.56 1.08
CA ASN A 323 1.76 1.84 1.45
C ASN A 323 1.56 1.91 2.97
N ASN A 324 1.69 3.10 3.56
CA ASN A 324 1.47 3.34 4.99
C ASN A 324 2.24 2.33 5.87
N GLN A 325 3.56 2.25 5.67
CA GLN A 325 4.41 1.29 6.37
C GLN A 325 4.41 1.50 7.87
N LEU A 326 4.43 2.75 8.33
CA LEU A 326 4.36 3.10 9.75
C LEU A 326 2.98 2.80 10.33
N ALA A 327 2.93 2.09 11.45
CA ALA A 327 1.69 1.84 12.18
C ALA A 327 1.18 3.11 12.88
N ASN A 328 2.10 4.00 13.28
CA ASN A 328 1.83 5.32 13.84
C ASN A 328 2.89 6.32 13.36
N HIS A 329 2.60 7.62 13.47
CA HIS A 329 3.48 8.69 12.99
C HIS A 329 4.80 8.79 13.78
N ASP A 330 4.80 8.40 15.04
CA ASP A 330 5.99 8.44 15.91
C ASP A 330 7.03 7.38 15.52
N GLY A 331 6.65 6.34 14.79
CA GLY A 331 7.56 5.33 14.28
C GLY A 331 8.72 5.92 13.45
N ALA A 332 8.53 7.06 12.77
CA ALA A 332 9.62 7.74 12.06
C ALA A 332 10.72 8.22 13.02
N ARG A 333 10.32 8.75 14.20
CA ARG A 333 11.28 9.18 15.24
C ARG A 333 11.95 7.99 15.90
N GLU A 334 11.25 6.88 16.08
CA GLU A 334 11.84 5.66 16.64
C GLU A 334 12.89 5.05 15.71
N LEU A 335 12.63 5.04 14.39
CA LEU A 335 13.61 4.60 13.38
C LEU A 335 14.86 5.50 13.41
N ASP A 336 14.68 6.81 13.41
CA ASP A 336 15.75 7.80 13.48
C ASP A 336 16.58 7.64 14.77
N ALA A 337 15.93 7.53 15.92
CA ALA A 337 16.60 7.30 17.21
C ALA A 337 17.42 6.02 17.26
N ARG A 338 17.06 4.99 16.46
CA ARG A 338 17.82 3.76 16.29
C ARG A 338 18.92 3.85 15.22
N GLY A 339 19.03 4.98 14.52
CA GLY A 339 19.93 5.15 13.39
C GLY A 339 19.56 4.29 12.18
N ILE A 340 18.27 3.94 12.05
CA ILE A 340 17.73 3.18 10.90
C ILE A 340 17.19 4.18 9.88
N LEU A 341 17.82 4.24 8.71
CA LEU A 341 17.43 5.14 7.65
C LEU A 341 16.14 4.64 6.98
N TRP A 342 15.07 5.42 7.05
CA TRP A 342 13.80 5.08 6.42
C TRP A 342 13.49 6.02 5.25
N ALA A 343 13.27 5.45 4.07
CA ALA A 343 12.78 6.19 2.92
C ALA A 343 11.24 6.22 2.97
N PRO A 344 10.60 7.40 3.06
CA PRO A 344 9.14 7.51 3.18
C PRO A 344 8.42 6.82 2.04
N ASP A 345 7.52 5.91 2.39
CA ASP A 345 6.86 4.99 1.46
C ASP A 345 6.09 5.70 0.34
N PHE A 346 5.41 6.81 0.66
CA PHE A 346 4.64 7.57 -0.33
C PHE A 346 5.52 8.24 -1.40
N VAL A 347 6.82 8.42 -1.15
CA VAL A 347 7.82 8.84 -2.15
C VAL A 347 8.32 7.64 -2.93
N VAL A 348 8.76 6.61 -2.21
CA VAL A 348 9.40 5.41 -2.79
C VAL A 348 8.49 4.68 -3.77
N ASN A 349 7.22 4.53 -3.44
CA ASN A 349 6.24 3.78 -4.23
C ASN A 349 5.47 4.65 -5.24
N ALA A 350 5.94 5.87 -5.52
CA ALA A 350 5.25 6.80 -6.43
C ALA A 350 5.38 6.42 -7.91
N GLY A 351 6.20 5.42 -8.27
CA GLY A 351 6.40 5.01 -9.66
C GLY A 351 5.10 4.66 -10.38
N GLY A 352 4.18 3.98 -9.70
CA GLY A 352 2.90 3.61 -10.27
C GLY A 352 2.00 4.80 -10.62
N VAL A 353 1.89 5.78 -9.73
CA VAL A 353 1.08 6.98 -10.00
C VAL A 353 1.72 7.86 -11.06
N ILE A 354 3.05 7.95 -11.13
CA ILE A 354 3.78 8.63 -12.22
C ILE A 354 3.46 7.95 -13.56
N TYR A 355 3.52 6.63 -13.60
CA TYR A 355 3.21 5.85 -14.79
C TYR A 355 1.77 6.10 -15.24
N LEU A 356 0.79 5.95 -14.35
CA LEU A 356 -0.63 6.15 -14.68
C LEU A 356 -0.93 7.57 -15.19
N ASP A 357 -0.31 8.61 -14.58
CA ASP A 357 -0.51 9.99 -15.01
C ASP A 357 0.11 10.27 -16.38
N MET A 358 1.28 9.73 -16.68
CA MET A 358 2.01 10.02 -17.92
C MET A 358 1.60 9.12 -19.07
N ALA A 359 1.41 7.83 -18.82
CA ALA A 359 1.11 6.86 -19.87
C ALA A 359 -0.31 7.03 -20.44
N SER A 360 -1.25 7.62 -19.66
CA SER A 360 -2.60 7.95 -20.15
C SER A 360 -2.66 9.16 -21.11
N ARG A 361 -1.54 9.84 -21.35
CA ARG A 361 -1.48 11.01 -22.25
C ARG A 361 -1.31 10.57 -23.70
N PRO A 362 -1.88 11.30 -24.68
CA PRO A 362 -1.77 10.94 -26.11
C PRO A 362 -0.34 10.93 -26.65
N ASP A 363 0.56 11.70 -26.03
CA ASP A 363 1.98 11.86 -26.37
C ASP A 363 2.92 11.03 -25.47
N ALA A 364 2.40 9.98 -24.82
CA ALA A 364 3.17 9.16 -23.90
C ALA A 364 4.39 8.52 -24.59
N ASP A 365 5.57 8.71 -23.99
CA ASP A 365 6.81 8.05 -24.39
C ASP A 365 7.35 7.26 -23.19
N GLN A 366 7.51 5.95 -23.37
CA GLN A 366 7.98 5.06 -22.30
C GLN A 366 9.36 5.48 -21.75
N LYS A 367 10.27 5.96 -22.59
CA LYS A 367 11.58 6.43 -22.15
C LYS A 367 11.50 7.66 -21.26
N VAL A 368 10.55 8.57 -21.55
CA VAL A 368 10.30 9.75 -20.73
C VAL A 368 9.69 9.35 -19.40
N ILE A 369 8.78 8.37 -19.42
CA ILE A 369 8.17 7.82 -18.19
C ILE A 369 9.24 7.16 -17.33
N ASP A 370 10.06 6.28 -17.91
CA ASP A 370 11.14 5.58 -17.19
C ASP A 370 12.14 6.57 -16.56
N ALA A 371 12.56 7.59 -17.33
CA ALA A 371 13.42 8.65 -16.82
C ALA A 371 12.77 9.41 -15.67
N ARG A 372 11.46 9.67 -15.77
CA ARG A 372 10.70 10.33 -14.70
C ARG A 372 10.59 9.46 -13.45
N VAL A 373 10.33 8.17 -13.59
CA VAL A 373 10.31 7.22 -12.46
C VAL A 373 11.68 7.15 -11.79
N ALA A 374 12.77 7.16 -12.56
CA ALA A 374 14.11 7.14 -12.00
C ALA A 374 14.42 8.35 -11.09
N THR A 375 13.81 9.53 -11.32
CA THR A 375 13.99 10.70 -10.44
C THR A 375 13.45 10.53 -9.02
N ILE A 376 12.73 9.43 -8.74
CA ILE A 376 12.35 9.09 -7.36
C ILE A 376 13.60 8.92 -6.50
N GLY A 377 14.66 8.33 -7.05
CA GLY A 377 15.95 8.22 -6.35
C GLY A 377 16.53 9.57 -5.95
N ASP A 378 16.52 10.55 -6.86
CA ASP A 378 17.00 11.92 -6.58
C ASP A 378 16.16 12.57 -5.48
N THR A 379 14.83 12.37 -5.51
CA THR A 379 13.91 12.86 -4.48
C THR A 379 14.23 12.26 -3.12
N VAL A 380 14.49 10.96 -3.04
CA VAL A 380 14.89 10.26 -1.80
C VAL A 380 16.24 10.80 -1.29
N THR A 381 17.22 10.99 -2.17
CA THR A 381 18.51 11.61 -1.82
C THR A 381 18.31 12.99 -1.19
N LYS A 382 17.51 13.84 -1.83
CA LYS A 382 17.18 15.18 -1.32
C LYS A 382 16.53 15.12 0.06
N ILE A 383 15.61 14.19 0.29
CA ILE A 383 14.94 14.02 1.59
C ILE A 383 15.97 13.62 2.66
N PHE A 384 16.91 12.74 2.36
CA PHE A 384 17.95 12.34 3.31
C PHE A 384 18.90 13.49 3.64
N GLU A 385 19.27 14.30 2.63
CA GLU A 385 20.09 15.49 2.82
C GLU A 385 19.38 16.53 3.70
N ASP A 386 18.13 16.86 3.38
CA ASP A 386 17.34 17.83 4.14
C ASP A 386 17.10 17.37 5.59
N ALA A 387 16.78 16.08 5.78
CA ALA A 387 16.61 15.52 7.12
C ALA A 387 17.87 15.69 7.97
N ARG A 388 19.04 15.37 7.41
CA ARG A 388 20.33 15.51 8.09
C ARG A 388 20.68 16.97 8.35
N GLU A 389 20.52 17.86 7.36
CA GLU A 389 20.89 19.28 7.48
C GLU A 389 20.01 20.03 8.49
N LEU A 390 18.73 19.69 8.54
CA LEU A 390 17.75 20.33 9.41
C LEU A 390 17.59 19.66 10.78
N GLY A 391 18.19 18.47 10.98
CA GLY A 391 18.03 17.69 12.21
C GLY A 391 16.58 17.22 12.44
N ILE A 392 15.88 16.82 11.39
CA ILE A 392 14.50 16.35 11.41
C ILE A 392 14.41 14.93 10.85
N THR A 393 13.28 14.25 11.05
CA THR A 393 13.07 12.92 10.47
C THR A 393 12.94 13.00 8.94
N THR A 394 13.18 11.87 8.26
CA THR A 394 12.96 11.76 6.81
C THR A 394 11.49 11.95 6.44
N LEU A 395 10.55 11.60 7.33
CA LEU A 395 9.13 11.88 7.17
C LEU A 395 8.86 13.38 7.11
N GLU A 396 9.34 14.11 8.13
CA GLU A 396 9.18 15.57 8.20
C GLU A 396 9.84 16.29 7.00
N ALA A 397 10.98 15.79 6.52
CA ALA A 397 11.64 16.32 5.32
C ALA A 397 10.80 16.07 4.05
N ALA A 398 10.23 14.89 3.89
CA ALA A 398 9.35 14.56 2.76
C ALA A 398 8.05 15.37 2.76
N GLU A 399 7.45 15.57 3.94
CA GLU A 399 6.26 16.41 4.11
C GLU A 399 6.56 17.89 3.76
N ARG A 400 7.70 18.41 4.20
CA ARG A 400 8.16 19.77 3.84
C ARG A 400 8.38 19.93 2.34
N LEU A 401 9.01 18.95 1.69
CA LEU A 401 9.20 18.96 0.24
C LEU A 401 7.86 19.02 -0.49
N ALA A 402 6.90 18.20 -0.08
CA ALA A 402 5.55 18.22 -0.66
C ALA A 402 4.83 19.54 -0.40
N ALA A 403 4.90 20.08 0.83
CA ALA A 403 4.30 21.36 1.20
C ALA A 403 4.89 22.54 0.41
N ALA A 404 6.21 22.62 0.30
CA ALA A 404 6.89 23.67 -0.46
C ALA A 404 6.41 23.71 -1.91
N ARG A 405 6.13 22.56 -2.54
CA ARG A 405 5.60 22.50 -3.88
C ARG A 405 4.14 22.97 -3.96
N LEU A 406 3.33 22.62 -2.97
CA LEU A 406 1.95 23.09 -2.88
C LEU A 406 1.90 24.63 -2.71
N ASP A 407 2.83 25.20 -1.95
CA ASP A 407 2.89 26.65 -1.71
C ASP A 407 3.44 27.43 -2.90
N ALA A 408 4.31 26.85 -3.71
CA ALA A 408 4.87 27.50 -4.90
C ALA A 408 3.84 27.73 -6.03
N THR A 409 2.63 27.20 -5.91
CA THR A 409 1.54 27.31 -6.90
C THR A 409 0.48 28.37 -6.53
N VAL A 410 0.76 29.25 -5.57
CA VAL A 410 -0.12 30.37 -5.15
C VAL A 410 0.18 31.65 -5.91
#